data_2782538d9473924fb644175b5dcfd6f1
#
_entry.id   2782538d9473924fb644175b5dcfd6f1
#
_cell.length_a   1.000
_cell.length_b   1.000
_cell.length_c   1.000
_cell.angle_alpha   90.00
_cell.angle_beta   90.00
_cell.angle_gamma   90.00
#
_symmetry.space_group_name_H-M   'P 1'
#
loop_
_entity.id
_entity.type
_entity.pdbx_description
1 polymer ?
#
loop_
_entity_poly.entity_id
_entity_poly.type
_entity_poly.pdbx_seq_one_letter_code
_entity_poly.pdbx_strand_id
1 'polypeptide(L)'
;MNTWNGTHLTPLTQDPILVLGPDGPFRRALTNEVEALPAPVLVADSLRQAIDEAPAFECAPGIVLVPEAWIDDDFETGLAELRIRAGSPALVPIAFGRAPDDERRREIRQAGVDLALFGRFGRHALRFQVNRAVSPWADRSPRGERRAPVEWRTRTYSSGKEKSVRCYSLSSGGAYFVTPRPWVVGSDVALELPVGRDRLLVSGRILYTNMGDGRNGLPRGMAVAFRPLSEHIQQVIREDVTTTHEALEV
;
A
#
# COMPACT_ATOMS: atom_id res chain seq x y z
N MET A 1 -24.46 -13.71 -16.15
CA MET A 1 -24.47 -13.92 -14.69
C MET A 1 -23.09 -14.42 -14.32
N ASN A 2 -22.15 -13.52 -13.99
CA ASN A 2 -20.83 -13.92 -13.51
C ASN A 2 -20.89 -13.92 -11.98
N THR A 3 -20.94 -15.12 -11.41
CA THR A 3 -20.81 -15.38 -9.99
C THR A 3 -19.40 -14.96 -9.56
N TRP A 4 -19.32 -13.89 -8.81
CA TRP A 4 -18.13 -13.45 -8.13
C TRP A 4 -17.79 -14.46 -7.02
N ASN A 5 -16.98 -15.45 -7.33
CA ASN A 5 -16.30 -16.23 -6.29
C ASN A 5 -15.34 -15.29 -5.58
N GLY A 6 -15.69 -14.96 -4.34
CA GLY A 6 -14.85 -14.17 -3.43
C GLY A 6 -13.49 -14.82 -3.28
N THR A 7 -12.56 -14.43 -4.12
CA THR A 7 -11.17 -14.83 -4.01
C THR A 7 -10.62 -14.25 -2.71
N HIS A 8 -10.17 -15.14 -1.88
CA HIS A 8 -9.48 -14.95 -0.61
C HIS A 8 -8.51 -13.78 -0.67
N LEU A 9 -8.94 -12.63 -0.16
CA LEU A 9 -8.00 -11.57 0.19
C LEU A 9 -7.28 -12.05 1.45
N THR A 10 -6.03 -12.44 1.27
CA THR A 10 -5.15 -12.85 2.35
C THR A 10 -5.11 -11.76 3.42
N PRO A 11 -5.19 -12.10 4.71
CA PRO A 11 -5.02 -11.11 5.77
C PRO A 11 -3.69 -10.40 5.60
N LEU A 12 -3.60 -9.14 6.05
CA LEU A 12 -2.31 -8.54 6.37
C LEU A 12 -1.54 -9.61 7.15
N THR A 13 -0.33 -9.89 6.71
CA THR A 13 0.48 -10.98 7.24
C THR A 13 0.48 -10.94 8.77
N GLN A 14 0.36 -12.09 9.40
CA GLN A 14 0.69 -12.24 10.81
C GLN A 14 2.22 -12.19 11.01
N ASP A 15 2.98 -12.22 9.88
CA ASP A 15 4.43 -12.18 9.90
C ASP A 15 4.89 -10.77 10.28
N PRO A 16 5.93 -10.66 11.11
CA PRO A 16 6.49 -9.39 11.52
C PRO A 16 6.97 -8.54 10.35
N ILE A 17 6.93 -7.23 10.55
CA ILE A 17 7.58 -6.25 9.68
C ILE A 17 8.87 -5.82 10.36
N LEU A 18 10.02 -6.09 9.73
CA LEU A 18 11.32 -5.65 10.20
C LEU A 18 11.60 -4.23 9.69
N VAL A 19 11.92 -3.31 10.59
CA VAL A 19 12.29 -1.93 10.27
C VAL A 19 13.78 -1.75 10.50
N LEU A 20 14.52 -1.50 9.44
CA LEU A 20 15.95 -1.20 9.50
C LEU A 20 16.19 0.32 9.56
N GLY A 21 17.21 0.73 10.29
CA GLY A 21 17.64 2.12 10.34
C GLY A 21 18.29 2.48 11.67
N PRO A 22 19.20 3.49 11.69
CA PRO A 22 19.84 3.92 12.91
C PRO A 22 18.80 4.47 13.89
N ASP A 23 19.03 4.30 15.19
CA ASP A 23 18.11 4.87 16.17
C ASP A 23 18.03 6.40 16.00
N GLY A 24 16.83 6.88 15.83
CA GLY A 24 16.60 8.30 15.58
C GLY A 24 15.12 8.65 15.41
N PRO A 25 14.80 9.94 15.32
CA PRO A 25 13.42 10.40 15.22
C PRO A 25 12.67 9.82 14.02
N PHE A 26 13.36 9.64 12.89
CA PHE A 26 12.75 9.13 11.66
C PHE A 26 12.37 7.65 11.80
N ARG A 27 13.30 6.79 12.27
CA ARG A 27 13.00 5.37 12.52
C ARG A 27 11.87 5.22 13.52
N ARG A 28 11.91 5.96 14.64
CA ARG A 28 10.83 5.93 15.64
C ARG A 28 9.48 6.33 15.05
N ALA A 29 9.44 7.37 14.23
CA ALA A 29 8.20 7.79 13.56
C ALA A 29 7.68 6.71 12.59
N LEU A 30 8.57 6.09 11.81
CA LEU A 30 8.22 4.99 10.91
C LEU A 30 7.73 3.77 11.69
N THR A 31 8.43 3.37 12.75
CA THR A 31 8.04 2.26 13.62
C THR A 31 6.64 2.47 14.19
N ASN A 32 6.31 3.66 14.71
CA ASN A 32 4.97 3.99 15.22
C ASN A 32 3.89 3.86 14.13
N GLU A 33 4.19 4.22 12.88
CA GLU A 33 3.24 4.04 11.77
C GLU A 33 3.07 2.56 11.39
N VAL A 34 4.15 1.77 11.48
CA VAL A 34 4.10 0.30 11.26
C VAL A 34 3.33 -0.39 12.38
N GLU A 35 3.54 -0.01 13.64
CA GLU A 35 2.81 -0.53 14.82
C GLU A 35 1.30 -0.29 14.75
N ALA A 36 0.86 0.72 14.00
CA ALA A 36 -0.56 0.93 13.73
C ALA A 36 -1.16 -0.05 12.71
N LEU A 37 -0.33 -0.90 12.09
CA LEU A 37 -0.76 -2.02 11.26
C LEU A 37 -0.97 -3.27 12.13
N PRO A 38 -1.84 -4.20 11.74
CA PRO A 38 -2.07 -5.43 12.50
C PRO A 38 -0.97 -6.48 12.22
N ALA A 39 0.29 -6.11 12.45
CA ALA A 39 1.46 -6.98 12.29
C ALA A 39 2.47 -6.70 13.42
N PRO A 40 3.16 -7.70 13.95
CA PRO A 40 4.27 -7.48 14.88
C PRO A 40 5.38 -6.66 14.21
N VAL A 41 6.14 -5.90 15.00
CA VAL A 41 7.24 -5.08 14.50
C VAL A 41 8.55 -5.53 15.14
N LEU A 42 9.55 -5.77 14.29
CA LEU A 42 10.94 -5.99 14.67
C LEU A 42 11.75 -4.76 14.24
N VAL A 43 12.78 -4.43 14.98
CA VAL A 43 13.63 -3.26 14.71
C VAL A 43 15.10 -3.68 14.82
N ALA A 44 15.93 -3.22 13.89
CA ALA A 44 17.38 -3.38 13.96
C ALA A 44 18.10 -2.13 13.42
N ASP A 45 19.26 -1.83 14.01
CA ASP A 45 20.05 -0.64 13.68
C ASP A 45 20.80 -0.77 12.35
N SER A 46 20.93 -2.01 11.84
CA SER A 46 21.58 -2.32 10.57
C SER A 46 21.12 -3.67 10.02
N LEU A 47 21.38 -3.93 8.74
CA LEU A 47 21.14 -5.23 8.12
C LEU A 47 21.99 -6.33 8.80
N ARG A 48 23.22 -6.01 9.17
CA ARG A 48 24.13 -6.94 9.87
C ARG A 48 23.58 -7.35 11.22
N GLN A 49 23.10 -6.39 12.03
CA GLN A 49 22.45 -6.70 13.30
C GLN A 49 21.22 -7.60 13.10
N ALA A 50 20.38 -7.28 12.12
CA ALA A 50 19.20 -8.09 11.80
C ALA A 50 19.58 -9.55 11.46
N ILE A 51 20.66 -9.74 10.69
CA ILE A 51 21.20 -11.06 10.35
C ILE A 51 21.68 -11.80 11.60
N ASP A 52 22.40 -11.12 12.48
CA ASP A 52 22.96 -11.72 13.69
C ASP A 52 21.84 -12.10 14.69
N GLU A 53 20.79 -11.32 14.80
CA GLU A 53 19.63 -11.53 15.67
C GLU A 53 18.57 -12.46 15.07
N ALA A 54 18.57 -12.68 13.74
CA ALA A 54 17.56 -13.46 13.03
C ALA A 54 17.26 -14.85 13.62
N PRO A 55 18.25 -15.62 14.11
CA PRO A 55 17.98 -16.92 14.74
C PRO A 55 17.16 -16.85 16.04
N ALA A 56 17.08 -15.66 16.67
CA ALA A 56 16.33 -15.43 17.90
C ALA A 56 14.93 -14.83 17.63
N PHE A 57 14.54 -14.57 16.39
CA PHE A 57 13.20 -14.07 16.08
C PHE A 57 12.15 -15.14 16.40
N GLU A 58 11.17 -14.80 17.22
CA GLU A 58 10.05 -15.71 17.54
C GLU A 58 9.21 -16.07 16.29
N CYS A 59 9.12 -15.15 15.35
CA CYS A 59 8.44 -15.31 14.06
C CYS A 59 9.31 -14.72 12.96
N ALA A 60 9.38 -15.41 11.82
CA ALA A 60 10.11 -14.96 10.66
C ALA A 60 9.45 -13.69 10.03
N PRO A 61 10.19 -12.61 9.76
CA PRO A 61 9.62 -11.42 9.15
C PRO A 61 9.20 -11.68 7.69
N GLY A 62 8.02 -11.19 7.31
CA GLY A 62 7.52 -11.27 5.92
C GLY A 62 7.96 -10.06 5.08
N ILE A 63 8.26 -8.95 5.72
CA ILE A 63 8.64 -7.69 5.07
C ILE A 63 9.83 -7.08 5.80
N VAL A 64 10.75 -6.46 5.04
CA VAL A 64 11.78 -5.60 5.59
C VAL A 64 11.72 -4.21 4.97
N LEU A 65 11.56 -3.18 5.82
CA LEU A 65 11.70 -1.78 5.43
C LEU A 65 13.16 -1.39 5.55
N VAL A 66 13.76 -0.93 4.45
CA VAL A 66 15.19 -0.63 4.36
C VAL A 66 15.43 0.80 3.85
N PRO A 67 16.32 1.60 4.48
CA PRO A 67 16.72 2.89 3.94
C PRO A 67 17.30 2.74 2.54
N GLU A 68 16.88 3.55 1.57
CA GLU A 68 17.38 3.48 0.20
C GLU A 68 18.90 3.68 0.11
N ALA A 69 19.46 4.47 1.04
CA ALA A 69 20.89 4.72 1.13
C ALA A 69 21.72 3.49 1.55
N TRP A 70 21.08 2.42 2.04
CA TRP A 70 21.74 1.17 2.47
C TRP A 70 21.64 0.06 1.42
N ILE A 71 21.00 0.31 0.31
CA ILE A 71 20.90 -0.63 -0.79
C ILE A 71 22.10 -0.40 -1.70
N ASP A 72 23.20 -1.05 -1.40
CA ASP A 72 24.46 -1.04 -2.11
C ASP A 72 24.73 -2.39 -2.81
N ASP A 73 25.91 -2.58 -3.37
CA ASP A 73 26.29 -3.80 -4.10
C ASP A 73 26.25 -5.06 -3.22
N ASP A 74 26.42 -4.93 -1.91
CA ASP A 74 26.41 -6.04 -0.95
C ASP A 74 25.00 -6.33 -0.40
N PHE A 75 24.02 -5.47 -0.66
CA PHE A 75 22.67 -5.58 -0.11
C PHE A 75 21.97 -6.88 -0.50
N GLU A 76 22.04 -7.29 -1.77
CA GLU A 76 21.41 -8.54 -2.25
C GLU A 76 21.96 -9.74 -1.49
N THR A 77 23.28 -9.81 -1.28
CA THR A 77 23.93 -10.86 -0.52
C THR A 77 23.49 -10.87 0.95
N GLY A 78 23.46 -9.69 1.58
CA GLY A 78 22.99 -9.56 2.96
C GLY A 78 21.51 -9.90 3.12
N LEU A 79 20.66 -9.52 2.16
CA LEU A 79 19.24 -9.90 2.16
C LEU A 79 19.06 -11.42 2.01
N ALA A 80 19.86 -12.07 1.17
CA ALA A 80 19.84 -13.51 1.01
C ALA A 80 20.26 -14.23 2.31
N GLU A 81 21.30 -13.73 2.98
CA GLU A 81 21.72 -14.24 4.29
C GLU A 81 20.61 -14.07 5.35
N LEU A 82 19.98 -12.89 5.41
CA LEU A 82 18.86 -12.63 6.31
C LEU A 82 17.69 -13.59 6.06
N ARG A 83 17.34 -13.85 4.80
CA ARG A 83 16.28 -14.81 4.42
C ARG A 83 16.57 -16.22 4.96
N ILE A 84 17.82 -16.67 4.85
CA ILE A 84 18.25 -17.97 5.32
C ILE A 84 18.20 -18.01 6.85
N ARG A 85 18.80 -17.05 7.52
CA ARG A 85 18.93 -17.00 8.97
C ARG A 85 17.59 -16.85 9.69
N ALA A 86 16.68 -16.05 9.13
CA ALA A 86 15.34 -15.84 9.67
C ALA A 86 14.35 -16.95 9.27
N GLY A 87 14.73 -17.87 8.39
CA GLY A 87 13.78 -18.86 7.84
C GLY A 87 12.66 -18.24 7.00
N SER A 88 12.91 -17.10 6.36
CA SER A 88 11.93 -16.35 5.59
C SER A 88 12.32 -16.20 4.11
N PRO A 89 12.18 -17.26 3.30
CA PRO A 89 12.57 -17.21 1.89
C PRO A 89 11.76 -16.22 1.06
N ALA A 90 10.56 -15.88 1.50
CA ALA A 90 9.65 -14.94 0.85
C ALA A 90 9.73 -13.52 1.41
N LEU A 91 10.75 -13.18 2.21
CA LEU A 91 10.97 -11.85 2.75
C LEU A 91 11.04 -10.80 1.63
N VAL A 92 10.13 -9.82 1.66
CA VAL A 92 10.01 -8.77 0.64
C VAL A 92 10.63 -7.47 1.15
N PRO A 93 11.65 -6.93 0.48
CA PRO A 93 12.20 -5.63 0.80
C PRO A 93 11.33 -4.50 0.24
N ILE A 94 11.17 -3.43 1.04
CA ILE A 94 10.55 -2.16 0.65
C ILE A 94 11.55 -1.05 0.97
N ALA A 95 12.03 -0.35 -0.05
CA ALA A 95 12.92 0.79 0.14
C ALA A 95 12.15 1.99 0.71
N PHE A 96 12.78 2.76 1.60
CA PHE A 96 12.21 4.03 2.03
C PHE A 96 13.29 5.10 2.13
N GLY A 97 12.90 6.37 1.93
CA GLY A 97 13.83 7.48 2.08
C GLY A 97 13.57 8.59 1.07
N ARG A 98 14.66 9.21 0.61
CA ARG A 98 14.60 10.27 -0.39
C ARG A 98 14.29 9.67 -1.76
N ALA A 99 13.50 10.38 -2.56
CA ALA A 99 13.29 9.97 -3.94
C ALA A 99 14.64 10.01 -4.71
N PRO A 100 15.14 8.85 -5.17
CA PRO A 100 16.38 8.78 -5.91
C PRO A 100 16.16 9.22 -7.37
N ASP A 101 17.26 9.51 -8.06
CA ASP A 101 17.25 9.70 -9.52
C ASP A 101 17.05 8.35 -10.26
N ASP A 102 16.94 8.41 -11.59
CA ASP A 102 16.66 7.23 -12.42
C ASP A 102 17.81 6.22 -12.45
N GLU A 103 19.06 6.68 -12.26
CA GLU A 103 20.22 5.78 -12.20
C GLU A 103 20.18 4.99 -10.90
N ARG A 104 20.01 5.68 -9.79
CA ARG A 104 19.91 5.07 -8.47
C ARG A 104 18.68 4.15 -8.35
N ARG A 105 17.56 4.48 -9.00
CA ARG A 105 16.41 3.57 -9.07
C ARG A 105 16.74 2.25 -9.77
N ARG A 106 17.53 2.31 -10.86
CA ARG A 106 17.96 1.10 -11.57
C ARG A 106 18.86 0.21 -10.70
N GLU A 107 19.81 0.80 -9.96
CA GLU A 107 20.64 0.08 -9.00
C GLU A 107 19.82 -0.61 -7.92
N ILE A 108 18.89 0.11 -7.27
CA ILE A 108 18.01 -0.43 -6.23
C ILE A 108 17.17 -1.60 -6.78
N ARG A 109 16.65 -1.47 -8.01
CA ARG A 109 15.90 -2.56 -8.66
C ARG A 109 16.79 -3.76 -8.98
N GLN A 110 18.04 -3.55 -9.43
CA GLN A 110 19.01 -4.61 -9.66
C GLN A 110 19.36 -5.36 -8.37
N ALA A 111 19.35 -4.68 -7.23
CA ALA A 111 19.51 -5.30 -5.91
C ALA A 111 18.24 -6.05 -5.42
N GLY A 112 17.23 -6.24 -6.27
CA GLY A 112 16.04 -7.03 -5.98
C GLY A 112 14.96 -6.30 -5.17
N VAL A 113 14.94 -4.97 -5.21
CA VAL A 113 13.94 -4.15 -4.50
C VAL A 113 13.02 -3.47 -5.52
N ASP A 114 11.77 -3.88 -5.59
CA ASP A 114 10.78 -3.34 -6.51
C ASP A 114 9.82 -2.34 -5.85
N LEU A 115 9.62 -2.45 -4.54
CA LEU A 115 8.67 -1.64 -3.78
C LEU A 115 9.38 -0.52 -3.02
N ALA A 116 8.77 0.66 -3.04
CA ALA A 116 9.35 1.83 -2.38
C ALA A 116 8.31 2.71 -1.67
N LEU A 117 8.83 3.54 -0.75
CA LEU A 117 8.14 4.61 -0.05
C LEU A 117 9.06 5.85 -0.09
N PHE A 118 9.13 6.51 -1.25
CA PHE A 118 10.02 7.64 -1.43
C PHE A 118 9.35 8.98 -1.08
N GLY A 119 10.14 9.89 -0.55
CA GLY A 119 9.70 11.21 -0.15
C GLY A 119 8.80 11.21 1.09
N ARG A 120 7.78 12.07 1.09
CA ARG A 120 6.79 12.11 2.17
C ARG A 120 5.65 11.16 1.86
N PHE A 121 5.47 10.18 2.69
CA PHE A 121 4.36 9.23 2.59
C PHE A 121 3.56 9.21 3.89
N GLY A 122 2.28 8.91 3.77
CA GLY A 122 1.39 8.75 4.92
C GLY A 122 1.09 7.28 5.20
N ARG A 123 0.27 7.06 6.23
CA ARG A 123 -0.15 5.72 6.68
C ARG A 123 -0.82 4.89 5.57
N HIS A 124 -1.57 5.53 4.69
CA HIS A 124 -2.25 4.81 3.60
C HIS A 124 -1.26 4.27 2.57
N ALA A 125 -0.22 5.04 2.22
CA ALA A 125 0.83 4.58 1.31
C ALA A 125 1.64 3.42 1.93
N LEU A 126 2.03 3.53 3.21
CA LEU A 126 2.69 2.44 3.94
C LEU A 126 1.84 1.17 3.94
N ARG A 127 0.58 1.26 4.37
CA ARG A 127 -0.35 0.11 4.37
C ARG A 127 -0.56 -0.47 2.97
N PHE A 128 -0.61 0.38 1.97
CA PHE A 128 -0.78 -0.05 0.57
C PHE A 128 0.43 -0.87 0.12
N GLN A 129 1.65 -0.42 0.39
CA GLN A 129 2.88 -1.15 0.04
C GLN A 129 3.03 -2.45 0.83
N VAL A 130 2.72 -2.45 2.11
CA VAL A 130 2.68 -3.67 2.92
C VAL A 130 1.70 -4.69 2.33
N ASN A 131 0.50 -4.24 1.92
CA ASN A 131 -0.47 -5.12 1.27
C ASN A 131 0.02 -5.66 -0.09
N ARG A 132 0.76 -4.86 -0.88
CA ARG A 132 1.38 -5.32 -2.13
C ARG A 132 2.44 -6.38 -1.86
N ALA A 133 3.29 -6.17 -0.85
CA ALA A 133 4.34 -7.10 -0.48
C ALA A 133 3.80 -8.49 -0.11
N VAL A 134 2.71 -8.55 0.66
CA VAL A 134 2.11 -9.83 1.10
C VAL A 134 1.14 -10.45 0.09
N SER A 135 0.71 -9.70 -0.90
CA SER A 135 -0.22 -10.14 -1.95
C SER A 135 0.31 -9.79 -3.33
N PRO A 136 1.35 -10.47 -3.83
CA PRO A 136 1.91 -10.19 -5.15
C PRO A 136 0.87 -10.35 -6.29
N TRP A 137 -0.27 -10.99 -6.00
CA TRP A 137 -1.40 -11.11 -6.90
C TRP A 137 -2.30 -9.87 -6.94
N ALA A 138 -2.15 -8.92 -6.00
CA ALA A 138 -2.96 -7.70 -5.98
C ALA A 138 -2.72 -6.83 -7.23
N ASP A 139 -1.50 -6.82 -7.75
CA ASP A 139 -1.13 -6.12 -8.99
C ASP A 139 -1.50 -6.90 -10.26
N ARG A 140 -1.66 -8.23 -10.16
CA ARG A 140 -2.11 -9.10 -11.26
C ARG A 140 -3.63 -9.23 -11.31
N SER A 141 -4.36 -8.24 -10.77
CA SER A 141 -5.82 -8.23 -10.88
C SER A 141 -6.22 -8.36 -12.35
N PRO A 142 -7.16 -9.27 -12.68
CA PRO A 142 -7.67 -9.43 -14.05
C PRO A 142 -8.33 -8.15 -14.60
N ARG A 143 -8.40 -7.11 -13.81
CA ARG A 143 -9.01 -5.80 -14.14
C ARG A 143 -8.10 -4.88 -14.96
N GLY A 144 -6.81 -5.21 -15.14
CA GLY A 144 -5.89 -4.44 -15.98
C GLY A 144 -5.59 -2.99 -15.52
N GLU A 145 -6.15 -2.54 -14.40
CA GLU A 145 -6.02 -1.17 -13.94
C GLU A 145 -5.18 -1.07 -12.66
N ARG A 146 -4.14 -0.26 -12.72
CA ARG A 146 -3.31 0.05 -11.56
C ARG A 146 -4.11 0.85 -10.53
N ARG A 147 -3.80 0.65 -9.25
CA ARG A 147 -4.35 1.40 -8.13
C ARG A 147 -3.23 2.12 -7.40
N ALA A 148 -3.48 3.36 -7.02
CA ALA A 148 -2.59 4.14 -6.17
C ALA A 148 -3.24 4.47 -4.82
N PRO A 149 -2.48 4.53 -3.72
CA PRO A 149 -2.98 5.03 -2.45
C PRO A 149 -3.17 6.55 -2.54
N VAL A 150 -4.24 7.02 -1.94
CA VAL A 150 -4.55 8.44 -1.83
C VAL A 150 -5.07 8.74 -0.43
N GLU A 151 -4.91 10.00 0.04
CA GLU A 151 -5.31 10.40 1.39
C GLU A 151 -6.29 11.58 1.38
N TRP A 152 -7.14 11.66 0.37
CA TRP A 152 -8.06 12.78 0.25
C TRP A 152 -9.25 12.64 1.18
N ARG A 153 -9.66 13.75 1.75
CA ARG A 153 -11.02 13.91 2.28
C ARG A 153 -11.94 14.31 1.12
N THR A 154 -13.05 13.60 0.99
CA THR A 154 -14.02 13.85 -0.05
C THR A 154 -15.44 13.69 0.46
N ARG A 155 -16.41 14.09 -0.37
CA ARG A 155 -17.83 13.95 -0.09
C ARG A 155 -18.44 12.89 -0.98
N THR A 156 -19.35 12.13 -0.40
CA THR A 156 -20.14 11.13 -1.12
C THR A 156 -21.62 11.40 -0.86
N TYR A 157 -22.42 11.26 -1.90
CA TYR A 157 -23.85 11.53 -1.86
C TYR A 157 -24.62 10.30 -2.28
N SER A 158 -25.62 9.90 -1.51
CA SER A 158 -26.55 8.80 -1.86
C SER A 158 -27.90 9.05 -1.21
N SER A 159 -29.00 8.84 -1.95
CA SER A 159 -30.38 8.98 -1.45
C SER A 159 -30.64 10.29 -0.71
N GLY A 160 -30.14 11.41 -1.24
CA GLY A 160 -30.28 12.75 -0.66
C GLY A 160 -29.47 13.01 0.62
N LYS A 161 -28.57 12.10 1.00
CA LYS A 161 -27.69 12.24 2.16
C LYS A 161 -26.26 12.42 1.73
N GLU A 162 -25.53 13.25 2.49
CA GLU A 162 -24.08 13.49 2.32
C GLU A 162 -23.28 12.77 3.42
N LYS A 163 -22.11 12.26 3.06
CA LYS A 163 -21.10 11.79 4.01
C LYS A 163 -19.71 12.30 3.62
N SER A 164 -18.97 12.75 4.61
CA SER A 164 -17.53 12.99 4.46
C SER A 164 -16.81 11.67 4.67
N VAL A 165 -15.95 11.30 3.74
CA VAL A 165 -15.16 10.06 3.75
C VAL A 165 -13.71 10.37 3.38
N ARG A 166 -12.81 9.42 3.65
CA ARG A 166 -11.43 9.51 3.20
C ARG A 166 -11.18 8.49 2.10
N CYS A 167 -10.69 8.94 0.95
CA CYS A 167 -10.24 8.04 -0.09
C CYS A 167 -8.94 7.35 0.35
N TYR A 168 -8.89 6.04 0.19
CA TYR A 168 -7.73 5.21 0.55
C TYR A 168 -6.94 4.78 -0.69
N SER A 169 -7.65 4.39 -1.75
CA SER A 169 -7.01 4.05 -3.03
C SER A 169 -7.92 4.38 -4.20
N LEU A 170 -7.27 4.71 -5.31
CA LEU A 170 -7.92 5.14 -6.56
C LEU A 170 -7.39 4.33 -7.75
N SER A 171 -8.27 4.05 -8.70
CA SER A 171 -7.95 3.61 -10.08
C SER A 171 -8.92 4.27 -11.05
N SER A 172 -8.68 4.13 -12.35
CA SER A 172 -9.61 4.66 -13.38
C SER A 172 -11.00 4.02 -13.32
N GLY A 173 -11.14 2.80 -12.79
CA GLY A 173 -12.43 2.09 -12.67
C GLY A 173 -13.08 2.20 -11.29
N GLY A 174 -12.44 2.77 -10.27
CA GLY A 174 -13.04 2.85 -8.96
C GLY A 174 -12.13 3.29 -7.83
N ALA A 175 -12.72 3.43 -6.64
CA ALA A 175 -12.00 3.87 -5.45
C ALA A 175 -12.43 3.07 -4.21
N TYR A 176 -11.54 3.04 -3.21
CA TYR A 176 -11.86 2.56 -1.86
C TYR A 176 -11.89 3.72 -0.88
N PHE A 177 -12.94 3.80 -0.09
CA PHE A 177 -13.14 4.86 0.90
C PHE A 177 -13.17 4.33 2.31
N VAL A 178 -12.38 4.93 3.18
CA VAL A 178 -12.39 4.68 4.62
C VAL A 178 -13.53 5.46 5.26
N THR A 179 -14.41 4.75 5.95
CA THR A 179 -15.54 5.34 6.67
C THR A 179 -16.06 4.38 7.73
N PRO A 180 -16.40 4.87 8.94
CA PRO A 180 -17.04 4.04 9.96
C PRO A 180 -18.49 3.66 9.60
N ARG A 181 -19.11 4.36 8.65
CA ARG A 181 -20.52 4.19 8.24
C ARG A 181 -20.61 4.08 6.72
N PRO A 182 -20.23 2.93 6.12
CA PRO A 182 -20.33 2.73 4.67
C PRO A 182 -21.79 2.85 4.18
N TRP A 183 -21.95 3.16 2.90
CA TRP A 183 -23.23 3.03 2.22
C TRP A 183 -23.56 1.56 2.00
N VAL A 184 -24.86 1.25 1.80
CA VAL A 184 -25.31 -0.11 1.54
C VAL A 184 -24.78 -0.61 0.20
N VAL A 185 -24.37 -1.87 0.13
CA VAL A 185 -23.93 -2.54 -1.10
C VAL A 185 -25.02 -2.44 -2.17
N GLY A 186 -24.62 -2.14 -3.40
CA GLY A 186 -25.54 -1.95 -4.53
C GLY A 186 -26.13 -0.54 -4.65
N SER A 187 -25.95 0.35 -3.65
CA SER A 187 -26.41 1.74 -3.75
C SER A 187 -25.63 2.51 -4.79
N ASP A 188 -26.32 3.39 -5.50
CA ASP A 188 -25.70 4.41 -6.36
C ASP A 188 -25.21 5.57 -5.48
N VAL A 189 -24.03 6.08 -5.84
CA VAL A 189 -23.38 7.20 -5.14
C VAL A 189 -22.82 8.19 -6.13
N ALA A 190 -22.87 9.47 -5.80
CA ALA A 190 -22.08 10.51 -6.42
C ALA A 190 -20.88 10.83 -5.51
N LEU A 191 -19.74 11.13 -6.11
CA LEU A 191 -18.45 11.32 -5.45
C LEU A 191 -17.81 12.61 -5.97
N GLU A 192 -17.28 13.41 -5.08
CA GLU A 192 -16.38 14.51 -5.45
C GLU A 192 -14.94 14.01 -5.32
N LEU A 193 -14.21 13.84 -6.42
CA LEU A 193 -12.82 13.40 -6.41
C LEU A 193 -11.90 14.59 -6.64
N PRO A 194 -11.06 14.97 -5.67
CA PRO A 194 -10.05 16.00 -5.83
C PRO A 194 -8.84 15.41 -6.58
N VAL A 195 -8.88 15.37 -7.90
CA VAL A 195 -7.81 14.82 -8.74
C VAL A 195 -7.08 15.97 -9.44
N GLY A 196 -5.76 16.02 -9.28
CA GLY A 196 -4.97 17.14 -9.79
C GLY A 196 -5.38 18.47 -9.15
N ARG A 197 -5.77 19.43 -10.01
CA ARG A 197 -6.26 20.76 -9.56
C ARG A 197 -7.77 20.86 -9.51
N ASP A 198 -8.47 19.85 -9.98
CA ASP A 198 -9.91 19.87 -10.19
C ASP A 198 -10.65 19.04 -9.15
N ARG A 199 -11.95 19.30 -9.06
CA ARG A 199 -12.90 18.45 -8.34
C ARG A 199 -13.81 17.79 -9.36
N LEU A 200 -13.58 16.49 -9.57
CA LEU A 200 -14.37 15.72 -10.51
C LEU A 200 -15.60 15.15 -9.80
N LEU A 201 -16.77 15.43 -10.35
CA LEU A 201 -18.01 14.78 -9.90
C LEU A 201 -18.20 13.49 -10.71
N VAL A 202 -18.10 12.35 -10.04
CA VAL A 202 -18.28 11.04 -10.67
C VAL A 202 -19.40 10.27 -10.01
N SER A 203 -20.09 9.45 -10.79
CA SER A 203 -21.10 8.53 -10.30
C SER A 203 -20.53 7.12 -10.19
N GLY A 204 -20.97 6.36 -9.19
CA GLY A 204 -20.53 4.99 -8.99
C GLY A 204 -21.55 4.15 -8.25
N ARG A 205 -21.21 2.88 -8.06
CA ARG A 205 -22.00 1.92 -7.31
C ARG A 205 -21.17 1.26 -6.23
N ILE A 206 -21.72 1.11 -5.04
CA ILE A 206 -21.06 0.38 -3.95
C ILE A 206 -20.99 -1.11 -4.31
N LEU A 207 -19.75 -1.63 -4.45
CA LEU A 207 -19.51 -3.03 -4.78
C LEU A 207 -19.54 -3.92 -3.54
N TYR A 208 -18.81 -3.50 -2.51
CA TYR A 208 -18.74 -4.21 -1.22
C TYR A 208 -18.40 -3.24 -0.09
N THR A 209 -18.65 -3.69 1.12
CA THR A 209 -18.26 -2.98 2.35
C THR A 209 -17.34 -3.86 3.18
N ASN A 210 -16.38 -3.23 3.85
CA ASN A 210 -15.53 -3.89 4.84
C ASN A 210 -15.86 -3.31 6.21
N MET A 211 -16.20 -4.16 7.14
CA MET A 211 -16.60 -3.76 8.51
C MET A 211 -15.37 -3.62 9.44
N GLY A 212 -14.16 -3.85 8.91
CA GLY A 212 -12.92 -3.66 9.67
C GLY A 212 -12.57 -4.85 10.56
N ASP A 213 -12.91 -6.06 10.12
CA ASP A 213 -12.57 -7.32 10.81
C ASP A 213 -11.07 -7.69 10.74
N GLY A 214 -10.26 -6.84 10.12
CA GLY A 214 -8.82 -7.04 9.97
C GLY A 214 -8.40 -8.09 8.95
N ARG A 215 -9.34 -8.94 8.49
CA ARG A 215 -9.03 -10.10 7.64
C ARG A 215 -8.51 -9.77 6.25
N ASN A 216 -8.78 -8.56 5.76
CA ASN A 216 -8.47 -8.15 4.39
C ASN A 216 -7.38 -7.08 4.29
N GLY A 217 -6.68 -6.77 5.39
CA GLY A 217 -5.69 -5.69 5.40
C GLY A 217 -6.24 -4.29 5.10
N LEU A 218 -7.50 -4.20 4.66
CA LEU A 218 -8.15 -2.93 4.36
C LEU A 218 -8.80 -2.34 5.62
N PRO A 219 -8.72 -1.02 5.82
CA PRO A 219 -9.45 -0.35 6.89
C PRO A 219 -10.95 -0.46 6.65
N ARG A 220 -11.75 -0.30 7.72
CA ARG A 220 -13.22 -0.25 7.61
C ARG A 220 -13.65 0.78 6.57
N GLY A 221 -14.52 0.36 5.63
CA GLY A 221 -14.88 1.22 4.52
C GLY A 221 -15.74 0.57 3.44
N MET A 222 -15.67 1.13 2.23
CA MET A 222 -16.46 0.68 1.10
C MET A 222 -15.69 0.83 -0.21
N ALA A 223 -15.89 -0.11 -1.12
CA ALA A 223 -15.42 -0.05 -2.50
C ALA A 223 -16.52 0.48 -3.42
N VAL A 224 -16.13 1.38 -4.29
CA VAL A 224 -17.00 1.97 -5.31
C VAL A 224 -16.45 1.65 -6.70
N ALA A 225 -17.27 1.06 -7.57
CA ALA A 225 -17.00 1.04 -9.01
C ALA A 225 -17.57 2.30 -9.64
N PHE A 226 -16.79 2.97 -10.44
CA PHE A 226 -17.28 4.11 -11.19
C PHE A 226 -18.21 3.64 -12.31
N ARG A 227 -19.26 4.42 -12.60
CA ARG A 227 -20.00 4.30 -13.84
C ARG A 227 -19.10 4.73 -15.00
N PRO A 228 -19.43 4.40 -16.26
CA PRO A 228 -18.62 4.83 -17.39
C PRO A 228 -18.29 6.32 -17.31
N LEU A 229 -17.00 6.64 -17.28
CA LEU A 229 -16.45 7.99 -17.23
C LEU A 229 -16.13 8.45 -18.65
N SER A 230 -16.16 9.76 -18.89
CA SER A 230 -15.62 10.32 -20.13
C SER A 230 -14.12 10.02 -20.23
N GLU A 231 -13.62 9.93 -21.46
CA GLU A 231 -12.20 9.65 -21.71
C GLU A 231 -11.28 10.66 -21.02
N HIS A 232 -11.66 11.93 -21.05
CA HIS A 232 -10.93 12.99 -20.35
C HIS A 232 -10.81 12.71 -18.83
N ILE A 233 -11.91 12.38 -18.14
CA ILE A 233 -11.90 12.09 -16.69
C ILE A 233 -11.04 10.84 -16.42
N GLN A 234 -11.17 9.79 -17.23
CA GLN A 234 -10.34 8.60 -17.10
C GLN A 234 -8.86 8.91 -17.25
N GLN A 235 -8.51 9.78 -18.20
CA GLN A 235 -7.13 10.18 -18.44
C GLN A 235 -6.55 10.95 -17.23
N VAL A 236 -7.27 11.93 -16.70
CA VAL A 236 -6.86 12.70 -15.52
C VAL A 236 -6.61 11.76 -14.31
N ILE A 237 -7.51 10.80 -14.09
CA ILE A 237 -7.34 9.81 -13.00
C ILE A 237 -6.11 8.91 -13.26
N ARG A 238 -5.89 8.45 -14.51
CA ARG A 238 -4.72 7.62 -14.82
C ARG A 238 -3.40 8.35 -14.60
N GLU A 239 -3.33 9.63 -14.97
CA GLU A 239 -2.14 10.46 -14.75
C GLU A 239 -1.84 10.62 -13.26
N ASP A 240 -2.84 10.91 -12.43
CA ASP A 240 -2.67 11.03 -10.98
C ASP A 240 -2.24 9.72 -10.34
N VAL A 241 -2.83 8.59 -10.76
CA VAL A 241 -2.45 7.24 -10.32
C VAL A 241 -1.00 6.94 -10.74
N THR A 242 -0.60 7.26 -11.96
CA THR A 242 0.76 7.01 -12.46
C THR A 242 1.79 7.82 -11.66
N THR A 243 1.55 9.12 -11.48
CA THR A 243 2.44 9.98 -10.68
C THR A 243 2.60 9.47 -9.24
N THR A 244 1.51 8.99 -8.64
CA THR A 244 1.58 8.41 -7.29
C THR A 244 2.39 7.11 -7.27
N HIS A 245 2.29 6.29 -8.31
CA HIS A 245 3.07 5.05 -8.43
C HIS A 245 4.58 5.30 -8.56
N GLU A 246 4.99 6.38 -9.22
CA GLU A 246 6.41 6.76 -9.34
C GLU A 246 7.10 6.94 -7.97
N ALA A 247 6.36 7.32 -6.93
CA ALA A 247 6.87 7.42 -5.56
C ALA A 247 6.84 6.08 -4.79
N LEU A 248 6.18 5.05 -5.33
CA LEU A 248 5.94 3.76 -4.69
C LEU A 248 6.67 2.59 -5.37
N GLU A 249 7.30 2.83 -6.50
CA GLU A 249 8.06 1.85 -7.27
C GLU A 249 9.50 2.30 -7.44
N VAL A 250 10.39 1.33 -7.53
CA VAL A 250 11.81 1.57 -7.80
C VAL A 250 12.07 1.61 -9.30
#